data_a460299c4a157f11db3a12863c91d5eb
#
_entry.id   a460299c4a157f11db3a12863c91d5eb
#
_cell.length_a   1.000
_cell.length_b   1.000
_cell.length_c   1.000
_cell.angle_alpha   90.00
_cell.angle_beta   90.00
_cell.angle_gamma   90.00
#
_symmetry.space_group_name_H-M   'P 1'
#
loop_
_entity.id
_entity.type
_entity.pdbx_description
1 polymer ?
#
loop_
_entity_poly.entity_id
_entity_poly.type
_entity_poly.pdbx_seq_one_letter_code
_entity_poly.pdbx_strand_id
1 'polypeptide(L)'
;MQKPDIFAYLDYRKYLRDAFEAMKAAAQEGRAAQEGRAGARPQTGAKARAAEAGRAKISYRSFAKEAGYSSPNLLQLILAGERDLAPAHVPGTVRALKLNKQETEFFADLVAFDRAEGFDEKTFHYQRMLRSRRHAEARPIEKGQFEYLEQWYHPVVRELVAHPGFDGTPEWIAGRVHPRITFPQAEKSLLLLEQLGMIRRDAATGKLIQSDVQISTAPEVASLAVANYHRSVLKLAEGSIEAFDGDQRDLRAVTLGIPKDKFPELKRKLEAFWREILDLAAGAGPVEEVYQINLQAFPLTRPEAPHA
;
A
#
# COMPACT_ATOMS: atom_id res chain seq x y z
N MET A 1 -17.43 -6.75 -22.63
CA MET A 1 -16.85 -6.19 -21.39
C MET A 1 -15.35 -5.97 -21.60
N GLN A 2 -14.80 -4.80 -21.19
CA GLN A 2 -13.39 -4.45 -21.41
C GLN A 2 -12.50 -5.19 -20.40
N LYS A 3 -11.29 -5.60 -20.81
CA LYS A 3 -10.26 -6.17 -19.91
C LYS A 3 -10.02 -5.22 -18.73
N PRO A 4 -10.04 -5.69 -17.47
CA PRO A 4 -9.78 -4.82 -16.33
C PRO A 4 -8.34 -4.27 -16.37
N ASP A 5 -8.18 -3.01 -15.95
CA ASP A 5 -6.87 -2.38 -15.87
C ASP A 5 -6.11 -2.92 -14.63
N ILE A 6 -5.08 -3.72 -14.86
CA ILE A 6 -4.28 -4.35 -13.80
C ILE A 6 -3.66 -3.33 -12.83
N PHE A 7 -3.33 -2.14 -13.32
CA PHE A 7 -2.69 -1.09 -12.51
C PHE A 7 -3.61 -0.51 -11.43
N ALA A 8 -4.91 -0.81 -11.48
CA ALA A 8 -5.87 -0.44 -10.44
C ALA A 8 -5.97 -1.46 -9.27
N TYR A 9 -5.18 -2.54 -9.27
CA TYR A 9 -5.29 -3.62 -8.28
C TYR A 9 -4.09 -3.65 -7.33
N LEU A 10 -4.37 -4.06 -6.08
CA LEU A 10 -3.38 -4.40 -5.04
C LEU A 10 -3.45 -5.88 -4.63
N ASP A 11 -4.44 -6.61 -5.11
CA ASP A 11 -4.68 -8.03 -4.87
C ASP A 11 -4.68 -8.75 -6.22
N TYR A 12 -3.72 -9.66 -6.42
CA TYR A 12 -3.61 -10.40 -7.68
C TYR A 12 -4.76 -11.39 -7.89
N ARG A 13 -5.34 -11.94 -6.80
CA ARG A 13 -6.48 -12.88 -6.90
C ARG A 13 -7.74 -12.16 -7.37
N LYS A 14 -7.96 -10.95 -6.85
CA LYS A 14 -9.05 -10.08 -7.29
C LYS A 14 -8.89 -9.74 -8.76
N TYR A 15 -7.70 -9.32 -9.17
CA TYR A 15 -7.42 -9.07 -10.59
C TYR A 15 -7.63 -10.30 -11.47
N LEU A 16 -7.11 -11.48 -11.06
CA LEU A 16 -7.31 -12.74 -11.79
C LEU A 16 -8.77 -13.11 -11.96
N ARG A 17 -9.58 -12.91 -10.90
CA ARG A 17 -11.02 -13.17 -10.94
C ARG A 17 -11.71 -12.28 -11.95
N ASP A 18 -11.48 -10.98 -11.86
CA ASP A 18 -12.12 -9.99 -12.73
C ASP A 18 -11.68 -10.17 -14.19
N ALA A 19 -10.39 -10.44 -14.43
CA ALA A 19 -9.85 -10.71 -15.75
C ALA A 19 -10.43 -12.00 -16.36
N PHE A 20 -10.55 -13.06 -15.56
CA PHE A 20 -11.15 -14.33 -16.01
C PHE A 20 -12.64 -14.19 -16.34
N GLU A 21 -13.39 -13.45 -15.53
CA GLU A 21 -14.82 -13.17 -15.83
C GLU A 21 -14.98 -12.27 -17.06
N ALA A 22 -14.11 -11.27 -17.25
CA ALA A 22 -14.09 -10.46 -18.47
C ALA A 22 -13.81 -11.30 -19.72
N MET A 23 -12.87 -12.25 -19.63
CA MET A 23 -12.59 -13.20 -20.73
C MET A 23 -13.81 -14.07 -21.05
N LYS A 24 -14.55 -14.56 -20.04
CA LYS A 24 -15.78 -15.35 -20.23
C LYS A 24 -16.85 -14.52 -20.93
N ALA A 25 -17.09 -13.29 -20.46
CA ALA A 25 -18.08 -12.38 -21.04
C ALA A 25 -17.76 -12.06 -22.51
N ALA A 26 -16.51 -11.73 -22.83
CA ALA A 26 -16.09 -11.44 -24.21
C ALA A 26 -16.25 -12.66 -25.13
N ALA A 27 -16.01 -13.88 -24.61
CA ALA A 27 -16.23 -15.12 -25.37
C ALA A 27 -17.74 -15.40 -25.63
N GLN A 28 -18.62 -15.03 -24.70
CA GLN A 28 -20.07 -15.14 -24.85
C GLN A 28 -20.62 -14.12 -25.85
N GLU A 29 -20.20 -12.85 -25.73
CA GLU A 29 -20.56 -11.79 -26.68
C GLU A 29 -20.12 -12.11 -28.12
N GLY A 30 -18.91 -12.65 -28.29
CA GLY A 30 -18.41 -13.09 -29.58
C GLY A 30 -19.24 -14.25 -30.20
N ARG A 31 -19.79 -15.14 -29.36
CA ARG A 31 -20.70 -16.21 -29.84
C ARG A 31 -22.04 -15.64 -30.26
N ALA A 32 -22.67 -14.82 -29.44
CA ALA A 32 -23.97 -14.22 -29.75
C ALA A 32 -23.91 -13.38 -31.04
N ALA A 33 -22.83 -12.64 -31.25
CA ALA A 33 -22.61 -11.85 -32.47
C ALA A 33 -22.41 -12.73 -33.73
N GLN A 34 -21.85 -13.94 -33.59
CA GLN A 34 -21.67 -14.88 -34.71
C GLN A 34 -22.97 -15.67 -35.01
N GLU A 35 -23.71 -16.06 -33.98
CA GLU A 35 -25.02 -16.73 -34.15
C GLU A 35 -26.04 -15.80 -34.83
N GLY A 36 -26.05 -14.53 -34.52
CA GLY A 36 -26.85 -13.50 -35.22
C GLY A 36 -26.46 -13.28 -36.68
N ARG A 37 -25.20 -13.63 -37.09
CA ARG A 37 -24.70 -13.56 -38.46
C ARG A 37 -24.83 -14.89 -39.24
N ALA A 38 -24.99 -16.01 -38.58
CA ALA A 38 -25.02 -17.35 -39.18
C ALA A 38 -26.34 -17.71 -39.84
N GLY A 39 -27.33 -16.81 -39.88
CA GLY A 39 -28.55 -16.94 -40.71
C GLY A 39 -28.31 -16.93 -42.23
N ALA A 40 -27.05 -16.83 -42.72
CA ALA A 40 -26.69 -16.81 -44.14
C ALA A 40 -25.57 -17.83 -44.46
N ARG A 41 -25.97 -19.02 -44.99
CA ARG A 41 -25.20 -20.07 -45.69
C ARG A 41 -24.15 -20.88 -44.90
N PRO A 42 -24.16 -22.24 -45.01
CA PRO A 42 -23.14 -23.11 -44.41
C PRO A 42 -21.81 -22.99 -45.13
N GLN A 43 -20.71 -22.77 -44.38
CA GLN A 43 -19.34 -22.83 -44.87
C GLN A 43 -18.77 -24.24 -44.65
N THR A 44 -18.29 -24.90 -45.68
CA THR A 44 -17.60 -26.21 -45.63
C THR A 44 -16.10 -26.06 -45.63
N GLY A 45 -15.37 -26.89 -44.88
CA GLY A 45 -13.92 -27.07 -44.96
C GLY A 45 -13.08 -26.34 -43.86
N ALA A 46 -11.85 -25.97 -44.17
CA ALA A 46 -10.84 -25.42 -43.23
C ALA A 46 -11.32 -24.14 -42.48
N LYS A 47 -12.21 -23.37 -43.10
CA LYS A 47 -12.83 -22.18 -42.42
C LYS A 47 -13.78 -22.56 -41.30
N ALA A 48 -14.41 -23.75 -41.33
CA ALA A 48 -15.22 -24.25 -40.24
C ALA A 48 -14.38 -24.63 -39.00
N ARG A 49 -13.20 -25.22 -39.20
CA ARG A 49 -12.25 -25.53 -38.11
C ARG A 49 -11.66 -24.29 -37.46
N ALA A 50 -11.37 -23.24 -38.22
CA ALA A 50 -10.92 -21.95 -37.68
C ALA A 50 -12.06 -21.24 -36.90
N ALA A 51 -13.32 -21.35 -37.36
CA ALA A 51 -14.50 -20.85 -36.66
C ALA A 51 -14.79 -21.64 -35.37
N GLU A 52 -14.53 -22.94 -35.35
CA GLU A 52 -14.63 -23.79 -34.14
C GLU A 52 -13.57 -23.49 -33.11
N ALA A 53 -12.32 -23.14 -33.52
CA ALA A 53 -11.25 -22.67 -32.60
C ALA A 53 -11.61 -21.34 -31.91
N GLY A 54 -12.40 -20.47 -32.58
CA GLY A 54 -12.98 -19.27 -31.98
C GLY A 54 -14.20 -19.53 -31.06
N ARG A 55 -14.72 -20.74 -31.04
CA ARG A 55 -15.88 -21.19 -30.24
C ARG A 55 -15.50 -21.75 -28.85
N ALA A 56 -14.21 -21.79 -28.47
CA ALA A 56 -13.78 -22.39 -27.23
C ALA A 56 -14.44 -21.67 -26.04
N LYS A 57 -15.24 -22.41 -25.25
CA LYS A 57 -15.83 -21.93 -24.00
C LYS A 57 -14.68 -21.63 -23.02
N ILE A 58 -14.55 -20.38 -22.59
CA ILE A 58 -13.61 -20.04 -21.52
C ILE A 58 -14.07 -20.73 -20.24
N SER A 59 -13.22 -21.60 -19.70
CA SER A 59 -13.44 -22.39 -18.49
C SER A 59 -12.13 -22.50 -17.71
N TYR A 60 -12.19 -22.88 -16.46
CA TYR A 60 -10.98 -23.15 -15.66
C TYR A 60 -10.04 -24.14 -16.36
N ARG A 61 -10.62 -25.18 -16.99
CA ARG A 61 -9.85 -26.19 -17.72
C ARG A 61 -9.16 -25.63 -18.97
N SER A 62 -9.85 -24.79 -19.76
CA SER A 62 -9.24 -24.18 -20.95
C SER A 62 -8.18 -23.16 -20.57
N PHE A 63 -8.39 -22.37 -19.52
CA PHE A 63 -7.37 -21.45 -18.98
C PHE A 63 -6.15 -22.21 -18.47
N ALA A 64 -6.36 -23.26 -17.66
CA ALA A 64 -5.27 -24.09 -17.15
C ALA A 64 -4.39 -24.67 -18.27
N LYS A 65 -5.02 -25.12 -19.37
CA LYS A 65 -4.30 -25.61 -20.56
C LYS A 65 -3.47 -24.50 -21.22
N GLU A 66 -4.01 -23.30 -21.39
CA GLU A 66 -3.34 -22.15 -22.00
C GLU A 66 -2.21 -21.63 -21.11
N ALA A 67 -2.44 -21.60 -19.79
CA ALA A 67 -1.43 -21.22 -18.79
C ALA A 67 -0.34 -22.30 -18.58
N GLY A 68 -0.53 -23.52 -19.10
CA GLY A 68 0.40 -24.62 -18.88
C GLY A 68 0.35 -25.18 -17.47
N TYR A 69 -0.78 -25.10 -16.78
CA TYR A 69 -0.95 -25.67 -15.45
C TYR A 69 -1.08 -27.19 -15.52
N SER A 70 -0.44 -27.89 -14.61
CA SER A 70 -0.54 -29.36 -14.47
C SER A 70 -1.90 -29.81 -13.98
N SER A 71 -2.61 -28.97 -13.22
CA SER A 71 -3.95 -29.25 -12.70
C SER A 71 -5.01 -28.34 -13.33
N PRO A 72 -6.13 -28.89 -13.85
CA PRO A 72 -7.23 -28.10 -14.39
C PRO A 72 -7.90 -27.19 -13.36
N ASN A 73 -7.82 -27.55 -12.07
CA ASN A 73 -8.48 -26.85 -10.98
C ASN A 73 -7.59 -25.81 -10.29
N LEU A 74 -6.30 -25.69 -10.71
CA LEU A 74 -5.34 -24.81 -10.01
C LEU A 74 -5.83 -23.36 -9.97
N LEU A 75 -6.35 -22.82 -11.07
CA LEU A 75 -6.90 -21.46 -11.07
C LEU A 75 -8.04 -21.32 -10.07
N GLN A 76 -8.94 -22.29 -9.98
CA GLN A 76 -10.06 -22.27 -9.05
C GLN A 76 -9.57 -22.22 -7.60
N LEU A 77 -8.58 -23.04 -7.23
CA LEU A 77 -7.97 -23.07 -5.89
C LEU A 77 -7.27 -21.74 -5.56
N ILE A 78 -6.60 -21.12 -6.56
CA ILE A 78 -5.97 -19.80 -6.38
C ILE A 78 -7.04 -18.74 -6.12
N LEU A 79 -8.13 -18.72 -6.90
CA LEU A 79 -9.21 -17.74 -6.74
C LEU A 79 -9.99 -17.93 -5.45
N ALA A 80 -10.06 -19.16 -4.92
CA ALA A 80 -10.65 -19.47 -3.61
C ALA A 80 -9.73 -19.11 -2.42
N GLY A 81 -8.45 -18.77 -2.68
CA GLY A 81 -7.47 -18.51 -1.63
C GLY A 81 -6.88 -19.77 -0.98
N GLU A 82 -7.22 -20.95 -1.50
CA GLU A 82 -6.75 -22.25 -0.98
C GLU A 82 -5.32 -22.57 -1.43
N ARG A 83 -4.83 -21.90 -2.47
CA ARG A 83 -3.45 -21.97 -2.96
C ARG A 83 -2.95 -20.62 -3.46
N ASP A 84 -1.64 -20.40 -3.32
CA ASP A 84 -0.95 -19.27 -3.90
C ASP A 84 -0.52 -19.55 -5.33
N LEU A 85 -0.44 -18.50 -6.14
CA LEU A 85 0.17 -18.56 -7.46
C LEU A 85 1.69 -18.66 -7.30
N ALA A 86 2.24 -19.86 -7.52
CA ALA A 86 3.69 -20.06 -7.44
C ALA A 86 4.42 -19.25 -8.53
N PRO A 87 5.65 -18.74 -8.27
CA PRO A 87 6.44 -17.99 -9.26
C PRO A 87 6.60 -18.70 -10.60
N ALA A 88 6.75 -20.03 -10.59
CA ALA A 88 6.83 -20.86 -11.78
C ALA A 88 5.59 -20.81 -12.68
N HIS A 89 4.42 -20.47 -12.13
CA HIS A 89 3.18 -20.38 -12.88
C HIS A 89 2.89 -18.96 -13.40
N VAL A 90 3.59 -17.92 -12.90
CA VAL A 90 3.40 -16.54 -13.36
C VAL A 90 3.55 -16.38 -14.87
N PRO A 91 4.60 -16.91 -15.55
CA PRO A 91 4.75 -16.75 -17.01
C PRO A 91 3.58 -17.38 -17.79
N GLY A 92 3.10 -18.53 -17.36
CA GLY A 92 1.95 -19.18 -17.97
C GLY A 92 0.65 -18.38 -17.80
N THR A 93 0.42 -17.87 -16.60
CA THR A 93 -0.74 -17.00 -16.27
C THR A 93 -0.75 -15.74 -17.13
N VAL A 94 0.38 -15.06 -17.21
CA VAL A 94 0.58 -13.83 -18.02
C VAL A 94 0.23 -14.09 -19.49
N ARG A 95 0.71 -15.21 -20.04
CA ARG A 95 0.40 -15.61 -21.41
C ARG A 95 -1.09 -15.87 -21.62
N ALA A 96 -1.73 -16.62 -20.72
CA ALA A 96 -3.16 -16.92 -20.79
C ALA A 96 -4.04 -15.65 -20.67
N LEU A 97 -3.61 -14.67 -19.87
CA LEU A 97 -4.26 -13.37 -19.73
C LEU A 97 -3.92 -12.39 -20.85
N LYS A 98 -2.96 -12.73 -21.74
CA LYS A 98 -2.47 -11.88 -22.84
C LYS A 98 -2.00 -10.52 -22.33
N LEU A 99 -1.21 -10.52 -21.26
CA LEU A 99 -0.65 -9.30 -20.69
C LEU A 99 0.52 -8.80 -21.58
N ASN A 100 0.59 -7.48 -21.78
CA ASN A 100 1.74 -6.86 -22.42
C ASN A 100 2.94 -6.81 -21.46
N LYS A 101 4.09 -6.30 -21.93
CA LYS A 101 5.33 -6.27 -21.13
C LYS A 101 5.16 -5.52 -19.81
N GLN A 102 4.58 -4.33 -19.82
CA GLN A 102 4.37 -3.52 -18.62
C GLN A 102 3.38 -4.18 -17.63
N GLU A 103 2.27 -4.70 -18.15
CA GLU A 103 1.30 -5.45 -17.36
C GLU A 103 1.92 -6.72 -16.75
N THR A 104 2.82 -7.38 -17.48
CA THR A 104 3.55 -8.57 -17.02
C THR A 104 4.48 -8.26 -15.86
N GLU A 105 5.29 -7.21 -15.98
CA GLU A 105 6.18 -6.74 -14.92
C GLU A 105 5.38 -6.36 -13.67
N PHE A 106 4.31 -5.61 -13.84
CA PHE A 106 3.43 -5.21 -12.74
C PHE A 106 2.74 -6.43 -12.09
N PHE A 107 2.24 -7.38 -12.88
CA PHE A 107 1.62 -8.60 -12.36
C PHE A 107 2.59 -9.45 -11.54
N ALA A 108 3.84 -9.55 -11.97
CA ALA A 108 4.86 -10.27 -11.22
C ALA A 108 5.14 -9.62 -9.86
N ASP A 109 5.25 -8.27 -9.82
CA ASP A 109 5.42 -7.55 -8.55
C ASP A 109 4.17 -7.64 -7.66
N LEU A 110 2.97 -7.60 -8.24
CA LEU A 110 1.72 -7.76 -7.50
C LEU A 110 1.59 -9.14 -6.84
N VAL A 111 1.97 -10.21 -7.54
CA VAL A 111 2.02 -11.57 -6.99
C VAL A 111 3.08 -11.68 -5.89
N ALA A 112 4.26 -11.11 -6.11
CA ALA A 112 5.35 -11.13 -5.14
C ALA A 112 4.99 -10.31 -3.89
N PHE A 113 4.37 -9.15 -4.03
CA PHE A 113 3.86 -8.33 -2.94
C PHE A 113 2.88 -9.08 -2.04
N ASP A 114 1.90 -9.76 -2.62
CA ASP A 114 0.90 -10.53 -1.87
C ASP A 114 1.53 -11.72 -1.13
N ARG A 115 2.54 -12.37 -1.72
CA ARG A 115 3.21 -13.54 -1.14
C ARG A 115 4.32 -13.23 -0.18
N ALA A 116 4.83 -12.01 -0.15
CA ALA A 116 5.90 -11.61 0.74
C ALA A 116 5.47 -11.79 2.21
N GLU A 117 6.29 -12.46 3.02
CA GLU A 117 6.02 -12.67 4.45
C GLU A 117 6.55 -11.51 5.29
N GLY A 118 7.65 -10.89 4.85
CA GLY A 118 8.33 -9.81 5.55
C GLY A 118 7.93 -8.41 5.05
N PHE A 119 7.93 -7.42 5.95
CA PHE A 119 7.65 -6.02 5.61
C PHE A 119 8.65 -5.43 4.60
N ASP A 120 9.92 -5.81 4.68
CA ASP A 120 10.96 -5.27 3.78
C ASP A 120 10.75 -5.76 2.35
N GLU A 121 10.41 -7.04 2.18
CA GLU A 121 10.08 -7.63 0.89
C GLU A 121 8.79 -7.03 0.32
N LYS A 122 7.76 -6.88 1.14
CA LYS A 122 6.52 -6.19 0.73
C LYS A 122 6.79 -4.75 0.30
N THR A 123 7.59 -4.02 1.08
CA THR A 123 7.98 -2.64 0.75
C THR A 123 8.70 -2.58 -0.59
N PHE A 124 9.65 -3.48 -0.82
CA PHE A 124 10.41 -3.54 -2.08
C PHE A 124 9.49 -3.73 -3.29
N HIS A 125 8.58 -4.72 -3.25
CA HIS A 125 7.65 -4.95 -4.37
C HIS A 125 6.64 -3.83 -4.53
N TYR A 126 6.14 -3.26 -3.45
CA TYR A 126 5.23 -2.12 -3.53
C TYR A 126 5.89 -0.89 -4.15
N GLN A 127 7.13 -0.56 -3.77
CA GLN A 127 7.90 0.52 -4.39
C GLN A 127 8.11 0.28 -5.89
N ARG A 128 8.33 -0.97 -6.32
CA ARG A 128 8.41 -1.31 -7.75
C ARG A 128 7.08 -1.07 -8.47
N MET A 129 5.97 -1.45 -7.85
CA MET A 129 4.62 -1.16 -8.39
C MET A 129 4.38 0.34 -8.52
N LEU A 130 4.80 1.16 -7.54
CA LEU A 130 4.69 2.62 -7.58
C LEU A 130 5.51 3.28 -8.71
N ARG A 131 6.58 2.63 -9.20
CA ARG A 131 7.34 3.13 -10.38
C ARG A 131 6.53 3.05 -11.66
N SER A 132 5.48 2.24 -11.70
CA SER A 132 4.55 2.23 -12.82
C SER A 132 3.73 3.52 -12.81
N ARG A 133 3.95 4.39 -13.82
CA ARG A 133 3.20 5.63 -13.98
C ARG A 133 1.69 5.40 -13.96
N ARG A 134 1.21 4.36 -14.65
CA ARG A 134 -0.22 4.01 -14.70
C ARG A 134 -0.79 3.63 -13.33
N HIS A 135 -0.04 2.88 -12.51
CA HIS A 135 -0.47 2.56 -11.14
C HIS A 135 -0.52 3.82 -10.28
N ALA A 136 0.51 4.66 -10.36
CA ALA A 136 0.57 5.92 -9.62
C ALA A 136 -0.56 6.89 -10.00
N GLU A 137 -0.96 6.92 -11.27
CA GLU A 137 -2.09 7.72 -11.77
C GLU A 137 -3.45 7.13 -11.35
N ALA A 138 -3.57 5.78 -11.27
CA ALA A 138 -4.78 5.10 -10.85
C ALA A 138 -5.05 5.23 -9.34
N ARG A 139 -4.00 5.44 -8.53
CA ARG A 139 -4.06 5.46 -7.06
C ARG A 139 -3.21 6.58 -6.45
N PRO A 140 -3.48 7.85 -6.79
CA PRO A 140 -2.63 8.97 -6.35
C PRO A 140 -2.66 9.18 -4.82
N ILE A 141 -3.81 8.93 -4.19
CA ILE A 141 -3.98 9.11 -2.74
C ILE A 141 -3.15 8.07 -1.99
N GLU A 142 -3.29 6.78 -2.32
CA GLU A 142 -2.53 5.71 -1.66
C GLU A 142 -1.02 5.88 -1.84
N LYS A 143 -0.59 6.29 -3.04
CA LYS A 143 0.82 6.62 -3.30
C LYS A 143 1.30 7.74 -2.39
N GLY A 144 0.60 8.86 -2.34
CA GLY A 144 0.98 10.02 -1.53
C GLY A 144 1.00 9.70 -0.04
N GLN A 145 0.05 8.90 0.45
CA GLN A 145 -0.03 8.49 1.84
C GLN A 145 1.10 7.51 2.21
N PHE A 146 1.46 6.60 1.31
CA PHE A 146 2.63 5.75 1.48
C PHE A 146 3.90 6.60 1.55
N GLU A 147 4.10 7.53 0.61
CA GLU A 147 5.25 8.45 0.59
C GLU A 147 5.31 9.32 1.86
N TYR A 148 4.18 9.78 2.39
CA TYR A 148 4.11 10.55 3.63
C TYR A 148 4.65 9.78 4.84
N LEU A 149 4.27 8.53 4.99
CA LEU A 149 4.71 7.68 6.11
C LEU A 149 6.06 6.98 5.84
N GLU A 150 6.55 6.96 4.61
CA GLU A 150 7.85 6.37 4.28
C GLU A 150 9.01 7.18 4.85
N GLN A 151 8.85 8.51 4.94
CA GLN A 151 9.87 9.41 5.43
C GLN A 151 9.44 10.04 6.76
N TRP A 152 10.20 9.82 7.80
CA TRP A 152 9.92 10.30 9.15
C TRP A 152 9.76 11.83 9.27
N TYR A 153 10.39 12.60 8.39
CA TYR A 153 10.38 14.06 8.46
C TYR A 153 9.09 14.70 7.88
N HIS A 154 8.28 14.02 7.10
CA HIS A 154 7.05 14.61 6.58
C HIS A 154 6.06 15.04 7.69
N PRO A 155 5.78 14.22 8.72
CA PRO A 155 5.00 14.67 9.87
C PRO A 155 5.63 15.85 10.59
N VAL A 156 6.96 15.87 10.77
CA VAL A 156 7.68 16.98 11.40
C VAL A 156 7.51 18.27 10.60
N VAL A 157 7.67 18.22 9.28
CA VAL A 157 7.46 19.37 8.37
C VAL A 157 6.04 19.89 8.47
N ARG A 158 5.03 18.99 8.54
CA ARG A 158 3.63 19.37 8.72
C ARG A 158 3.44 20.20 9.99
N GLU A 159 4.01 19.76 11.10
CA GLU A 159 3.88 20.49 12.38
C GLU A 159 4.65 21.83 12.34
N LEU A 160 5.82 21.88 11.72
CA LEU A 160 6.61 23.11 11.58
C LEU A 160 5.94 24.21 10.73
N VAL A 161 5.01 23.85 9.84
CA VAL A 161 4.19 24.84 9.09
C VAL A 161 3.35 25.72 10.02
N ALA A 162 2.96 25.22 11.20
CA ALA A 162 2.22 25.99 12.19
C ALA A 162 3.11 26.87 13.10
N HIS A 163 4.44 26.77 12.96
CA HIS A 163 5.37 27.59 13.77
C HIS A 163 5.25 29.07 13.39
N PRO A 164 5.12 30.02 14.36
CA PRO A 164 4.95 31.45 14.07
C PRO A 164 6.07 32.08 13.24
N GLY A 165 7.28 31.57 13.39
CA GLY A 165 8.47 32.01 12.62
C GLY A 165 8.66 31.34 11.28
N PHE A 166 7.76 30.49 10.82
CA PHE A 166 7.87 29.85 9.51
C PHE A 166 7.69 30.90 8.39
N ASP A 167 8.69 31.01 7.55
CA ASP A 167 8.75 32.01 6.46
C ASP A 167 8.20 31.50 5.11
N GLY A 168 7.75 30.24 5.06
CA GLY A 168 7.23 29.62 3.84
C GLY A 168 8.30 28.94 2.98
N THR A 169 9.57 28.91 3.42
CA THR A 169 10.67 28.39 2.61
C THR A 169 11.13 26.98 3.03
N PRO A 170 11.59 26.15 2.07
CA PRO A 170 12.22 24.87 2.36
C PRO A 170 13.54 25.03 3.15
N GLU A 171 14.28 26.12 2.97
CA GLU A 171 15.50 26.43 3.68
C GLU A 171 15.27 26.55 5.17
N TRP A 172 14.22 27.25 5.58
CA TRP A 172 13.84 27.41 6.97
C TRP A 172 13.53 26.05 7.62
N ILE A 173 12.76 25.20 6.92
CA ILE A 173 12.44 23.83 7.36
C ILE A 173 13.73 23.01 7.51
N ALA A 174 14.60 22.97 6.49
CA ALA A 174 15.83 22.19 6.51
C ALA A 174 16.78 22.63 7.64
N GLY A 175 16.76 23.91 8.00
CA GLY A 175 17.55 24.44 9.12
C GLY A 175 17.02 24.08 10.51
N ARG A 176 15.73 23.70 10.62
CA ARG A 176 15.05 23.42 11.90
C ARG A 176 14.91 21.95 12.24
N VAL A 177 14.79 21.08 11.24
CA VAL A 177 14.59 19.63 11.45
C VAL A 177 15.85 18.96 11.98
N HIS A 178 15.69 18.13 13.00
CA HIS A 178 16.78 17.29 13.54
C HIS A 178 16.36 15.80 13.54
N PRO A 179 17.21 14.86 13.04
CA PRO A 179 18.46 15.10 12.28
C PRO A 179 18.23 15.95 11.03
N ARG A 180 19.26 16.67 10.59
CA ARG A 180 19.14 17.59 9.45
C ARG A 180 18.64 16.88 8.20
N ILE A 181 17.69 17.51 7.52
CA ILE A 181 17.27 17.14 6.17
C ILE A 181 17.85 18.12 5.15
N THR A 182 17.92 17.69 3.90
CA THR A 182 18.41 18.54 2.80
C THR A 182 17.30 19.47 2.29
N PHE A 183 17.70 20.55 1.61
CA PHE A 183 16.76 21.44 0.93
C PHE A 183 15.78 20.67 0.00
N PRO A 184 16.23 19.76 -0.92
CA PRO A 184 15.31 18.99 -1.76
C PRO A 184 14.33 18.11 -0.98
N GLN A 185 14.72 17.60 0.19
CA GLN A 185 13.82 16.84 1.06
C GLN A 185 12.73 17.72 1.67
N ALA A 186 13.09 18.91 2.15
CA ALA A 186 12.14 19.88 2.67
C ALA A 186 11.16 20.36 1.59
N GLU A 187 11.66 20.73 0.40
CA GLU A 187 10.86 21.12 -0.75
C GLU A 187 9.88 20.02 -1.17
N LYS A 188 10.39 18.80 -1.36
CA LYS A 188 9.55 17.64 -1.69
C LYS A 188 8.48 17.39 -0.62
N SER A 189 8.82 17.59 0.66
CA SER A 189 7.89 17.43 1.76
C SER A 189 6.74 18.44 1.70
N LEU A 190 7.04 19.71 1.50
CA LEU A 190 6.01 20.75 1.36
C LEU A 190 5.09 20.48 0.18
N LEU A 191 5.65 20.13 -0.99
CA LEU A 191 4.87 19.77 -2.17
C LEU A 191 3.95 18.57 -1.94
N LEU A 192 4.46 17.52 -1.30
CA LEU A 192 3.68 16.34 -0.96
C LEU A 192 2.52 16.68 -0.02
N LEU A 193 2.79 17.49 1.02
CA LEU A 193 1.77 17.91 1.99
C LEU A 193 0.67 18.76 1.34
N GLU A 194 1.02 19.67 0.42
CA GLU A 194 0.04 20.43 -0.38
C GLU A 194 -0.79 19.49 -1.28
N GLN A 195 -0.16 18.54 -1.97
CA GLN A 195 -0.85 17.55 -2.82
C GLN A 195 -1.83 16.66 -2.05
N LEU A 196 -1.48 16.30 -0.81
CA LEU A 196 -2.34 15.54 0.09
C LEU A 196 -3.42 16.40 0.76
N GLY A 197 -3.37 17.72 0.56
CA GLY A 197 -4.27 18.66 1.24
C GLY A 197 -4.04 18.79 2.74
N MET A 198 -2.90 18.30 3.27
CA MET A 198 -2.55 18.37 4.70
C MET A 198 -2.06 19.76 5.12
N ILE A 199 -1.57 20.52 4.18
CA ILE A 199 -1.31 21.95 4.27
C ILE A 199 -1.94 22.65 3.07
N ARG A 200 -2.30 23.92 3.23
CA ARG A 200 -2.88 24.73 2.18
C ARG A 200 -2.43 26.17 2.30
N ARG A 201 -2.52 26.91 1.21
CA ARG A 201 -2.32 28.36 1.27
C ARG A 201 -3.58 29.03 1.80
N ASP A 202 -3.42 29.85 2.81
CA ASP A 202 -4.47 30.73 3.33
C ASP A 202 -4.81 31.78 2.28
N ALA A 203 -6.09 31.92 1.96
CA ALA A 203 -6.55 32.81 0.89
C ALA A 203 -6.34 34.30 1.19
N ALA A 204 -6.30 34.68 2.48
CA ALA A 204 -6.16 36.08 2.90
C ALA A 204 -4.70 36.51 3.01
N THR A 205 -3.82 35.61 3.49
CA THR A 205 -2.42 35.92 3.83
C THR A 205 -1.42 35.35 2.82
N GLY A 206 -1.82 34.39 2.00
CA GLY A 206 -0.95 33.63 1.10
C GLY A 206 -0.01 32.66 1.84
N LYS A 207 -0.02 32.63 3.16
CA LYS A 207 0.84 31.76 3.97
C LYS A 207 0.38 30.30 3.91
N LEU A 208 1.34 29.37 4.03
CA LEU A 208 1.02 27.97 4.25
C LEU A 208 0.50 27.78 5.69
N ILE A 209 -0.60 27.06 5.80
CA ILE A 209 -1.23 26.70 7.07
C ILE A 209 -1.59 25.20 7.07
N GLN A 210 -1.67 24.60 8.23
CA GLN A 210 -2.16 23.22 8.38
C GLN A 210 -3.65 23.13 8.02
N SER A 211 -4.07 21.93 7.62
CA SER A 211 -5.48 21.59 7.43
C SER A 211 -5.83 20.34 8.26
N ASP A 212 -7.15 20.15 8.51
CA ASP A 212 -7.67 19.03 9.30
C ASP A 212 -7.80 17.72 8.51
N VAL A 213 -7.14 17.61 7.35
CA VAL A 213 -7.20 16.41 6.51
C VAL A 213 -6.51 15.25 7.23
N GLN A 214 -7.27 14.20 7.48
CA GLN A 214 -6.76 12.92 8.00
C GLN A 214 -6.49 11.95 6.85
N ILE A 215 -5.42 11.16 7.00
CA ILE A 215 -5.05 10.14 6.03
C ILE A 215 -5.95 8.92 6.22
N SER A 216 -6.60 8.47 5.12
CA SER A 216 -7.33 7.21 5.05
C SER A 216 -6.81 6.38 3.89
N THR A 217 -6.13 5.28 4.14
CA THR A 217 -5.56 4.37 3.14
C THR A 217 -6.26 3.03 3.09
N ALA A 218 -6.08 2.30 1.98
CA ALA A 218 -6.40 0.88 1.94
C ALA A 218 -5.64 0.13 3.06
N PRO A 219 -6.29 -0.77 3.81
CA PRO A 219 -5.72 -1.37 5.03
C PRO A 219 -4.33 -2.00 4.86
N GLU A 220 -4.06 -2.63 3.73
CA GLU A 220 -2.78 -3.31 3.46
C GLU A 220 -1.62 -2.32 3.25
N VAL A 221 -1.87 -1.26 2.48
CA VAL A 221 -0.87 -0.20 2.22
C VAL A 221 -0.65 0.64 3.48
N ALA A 222 -1.73 0.94 4.22
CA ALA A 222 -1.64 1.62 5.50
C ALA A 222 -0.78 0.82 6.48
N SER A 223 -1.01 -0.49 6.60
CA SER A 223 -0.24 -1.36 7.49
C SER A 223 1.26 -1.36 7.15
N LEU A 224 1.61 -1.43 5.86
CA LEU A 224 3.00 -1.40 5.39
C LEU A 224 3.66 -0.05 5.66
N ALA A 225 3.01 1.04 5.29
CA ALA A 225 3.52 2.41 5.50
C ALA A 225 3.69 2.72 6.99
N VAL A 226 2.72 2.36 7.82
CA VAL A 226 2.76 2.52 9.28
C VAL A 226 3.90 1.70 9.90
N ALA A 227 4.12 0.45 9.46
CA ALA A 227 5.23 -0.37 9.95
C ALA A 227 6.59 0.26 9.61
N ASN A 228 6.77 0.78 8.39
CA ASN A 228 7.99 1.46 7.98
C ASN A 228 8.21 2.76 8.77
N TYR A 229 7.14 3.52 9.00
CA TYR A 229 7.17 4.71 9.84
C TYR A 229 7.63 4.38 11.26
N HIS A 230 7.03 3.38 11.92
CA HIS A 230 7.44 2.94 13.25
C HIS A 230 8.92 2.54 13.31
N ARG A 231 9.44 1.83 12.31
CA ARG A 231 10.87 1.49 12.24
C ARG A 231 11.75 2.74 12.15
N SER A 232 11.35 3.72 11.36
CA SER A 232 12.13 4.96 11.19
C SER A 232 12.15 5.78 12.47
N VAL A 233 11.01 5.96 13.16
CA VAL A 233 10.95 6.73 14.42
C VAL A 233 11.62 6.00 15.59
N LEU A 234 11.67 4.66 15.59
CA LEU A 234 12.47 3.89 16.56
C LEU A 234 13.98 4.14 16.37
N LYS A 235 14.46 4.24 15.13
CA LYS A 235 15.86 4.64 14.86
C LYS A 235 16.16 6.07 15.32
N LEU A 236 15.20 6.98 15.17
CA LEU A 236 15.35 8.33 15.73
C LEU A 236 15.42 8.31 17.25
N ALA A 237 14.57 7.51 17.92
CA ALA A 237 14.61 7.35 19.36
C ALA A 237 15.94 6.79 19.85
N GLU A 238 16.50 5.79 19.16
CA GLU A 238 17.84 5.26 19.42
C GLU A 238 18.90 6.39 19.33
N GLY A 239 18.92 7.15 18.23
CA GLY A 239 19.85 8.25 18.02
C GLY A 239 19.67 9.40 19.02
N SER A 240 18.47 9.58 19.58
CA SER A 240 18.21 10.64 20.57
C SER A 240 18.97 10.45 21.88
N ILE A 241 19.42 9.23 22.18
CA ILE A 241 20.19 8.90 23.39
C ILE A 241 21.49 9.71 23.45
N GLU A 242 22.13 9.88 22.30
CA GLU A 242 23.41 10.59 22.19
C GLU A 242 23.24 12.05 21.71
N ALA A 243 22.16 12.35 20.99
CA ALA A 243 21.95 13.64 20.34
C ALA A 243 21.42 14.74 21.27
N PHE A 244 20.75 14.37 22.36
CA PHE A 244 20.11 15.31 23.27
C PHE A 244 20.51 15.07 24.73
N ASP A 245 20.59 16.15 25.51
CA ASP A 245 20.83 16.09 26.95
C ASP A 245 19.57 15.58 27.71
N GLY A 246 19.77 15.17 28.98
CA GLY A 246 18.71 14.55 29.78
C GLY A 246 17.52 15.44 30.12
N ASP A 247 17.68 16.77 30.04
CA ASP A 247 16.64 17.77 30.23
C ASP A 247 15.83 18.05 28.96
N GLN A 248 16.37 17.67 27.79
CA GLN A 248 15.72 17.82 26.47
C GLN A 248 14.98 16.58 26.01
N ARG A 249 15.16 15.44 26.69
CA ARG A 249 14.52 14.17 26.34
C ARG A 249 13.98 13.44 27.55
N ASP A 250 12.98 12.60 27.36
CA ASP A 250 12.48 11.66 28.36
C ASP A 250 12.51 10.24 27.80
N LEU A 251 13.29 9.36 28.42
CA LEU A 251 13.41 7.95 28.04
C LEU A 251 12.92 7.08 29.18
N ARG A 252 11.82 6.35 28.96
CA ARG A 252 11.24 5.46 29.96
C ARG A 252 11.09 4.06 29.39
N ALA A 253 11.55 3.09 30.15
CA ALA A 253 11.35 1.66 29.86
C ALA A 253 11.00 0.89 31.13
N VAL A 254 10.12 -0.07 31.01
CA VAL A 254 9.79 -1.02 32.08
C VAL A 254 9.58 -2.42 31.51
N THR A 255 10.15 -3.41 32.18
CA THR A 255 9.84 -4.82 31.89
C THR A 255 8.97 -5.35 33.03
N LEU A 256 7.80 -5.89 32.68
CA LEU A 256 6.85 -6.38 33.66
C LEU A 256 6.21 -7.68 33.21
N GLY A 257 5.93 -8.57 34.20
CA GLY A 257 5.16 -9.79 33.99
C GLY A 257 3.70 -9.57 34.37
N ILE A 258 2.79 -9.86 33.44
CA ILE A 258 1.35 -9.81 33.69
C ILE A 258 0.64 -11.04 33.11
N PRO A 259 -0.50 -11.48 33.68
CA PRO A 259 -1.36 -12.47 33.07
C PRO A 259 -1.82 -12.06 31.66
N LYS A 260 -1.99 -13.03 30.76
CA LYS A 260 -2.41 -12.75 29.36
C LYS A 260 -3.74 -11.99 29.27
N ASP A 261 -4.69 -12.29 30.14
CA ASP A 261 -5.99 -11.63 30.22
C ASP A 261 -5.91 -10.15 30.65
N LYS A 262 -4.79 -9.73 31.24
CA LYS A 262 -4.54 -8.34 31.63
C LYS A 262 -3.98 -7.46 30.48
N PHE A 263 -3.46 -8.06 29.42
CA PHE A 263 -2.92 -7.30 28.29
C PHE A 263 -3.93 -6.36 27.62
N PRO A 264 -5.22 -6.73 27.41
CA PRO A 264 -6.22 -5.79 26.90
C PRO A 264 -6.47 -4.59 27.83
N GLU A 265 -6.37 -4.79 29.16
CA GLU A 265 -6.47 -3.68 30.13
C GLU A 265 -5.27 -2.75 30.01
N LEU A 266 -4.06 -3.27 29.90
CA LEU A 266 -2.86 -2.48 29.63
C LEU A 266 -3.00 -1.66 28.36
N LYS A 267 -3.44 -2.25 27.26
CA LYS A 267 -3.70 -1.52 26.00
C LYS A 267 -4.65 -0.34 26.19
N ARG A 268 -5.76 -0.52 26.90
CA ARG A 268 -6.71 0.58 27.16
C ARG A 268 -6.09 1.72 27.98
N LYS A 269 -5.20 1.40 28.94
CA LYS A 269 -4.48 2.43 29.72
C LYS A 269 -3.50 3.21 28.85
N LEU A 270 -2.75 2.52 27.96
CA LEU A 270 -1.85 3.17 27.01
C LEU A 270 -2.62 4.05 26.02
N GLU A 271 -3.78 3.61 25.56
CA GLU A 271 -4.65 4.38 24.68
C GLU A 271 -5.22 5.63 25.37
N ALA A 272 -5.63 5.53 26.62
CA ALA A 272 -6.09 6.68 27.41
C ALA A 272 -4.98 7.72 27.59
N PHE A 273 -3.79 7.28 27.98
CA PHE A 273 -2.60 8.14 28.08
C PHE A 273 -2.24 8.81 26.75
N TRP A 274 -2.33 8.07 25.65
CA TRP A 274 -2.12 8.62 24.31
C TRP A 274 -3.09 9.74 23.97
N ARG A 275 -4.36 9.60 24.31
CA ARG A 275 -5.38 10.65 24.13
C ARG A 275 -5.07 11.89 24.96
N GLU A 276 -4.67 11.72 26.24
CA GLU A 276 -4.27 12.83 27.09
C GLU A 276 -3.12 13.65 26.50
N ILE A 277 -2.13 12.98 25.86
CA ILE A 277 -1.03 13.65 25.16
C ILE A 277 -1.55 14.44 23.95
N LEU A 278 -2.46 13.86 23.15
CA LEU A 278 -3.04 14.56 22.00
C LEU A 278 -3.88 15.77 22.42
N ASP A 279 -4.65 15.64 23.50
CA ASP A 279 -5.45 16.74 24.06
C ASP A 279 -4.53 17.86 24.60
N LEU A 280 -3.42 17.52 25.25
CA LEU A 280 -2.41 18.48 25.68
C LEU A 280 -1.83 19.25 24.49
N ALA A 281 -1.47 18.54 23.42
CA ALA A 281 -0.93 19.16 22.20
C ALA A 281 -1.95 20.08 21.52
N ALA A 282 -3.21 19.65 21.43
CA ALA A 282 -4.29 20.46 20.84
C ALA A 282 -4.58 21.76 21.60
N GLY A 283 -4.35 21.80 22.92
CA GLY A 283 -4.55 22.95 23.78
C GLY A 283 -3.32 23.83 24.01
N ALA A 284 -2.16 23.46 23.49
CA ALA A 284 -0.87 24.06 23.89
C ALA A 284 -0.58 25.47 23.34
N GLY A 285 -1.34 25.98 22.37
CA GLY A 285 -1.07 27.29 21.73
C GLY A 285 -0.14 27.19 20.53
N PRO A 286 0.62 28.27 20.20
CA PRO A 286 1.49 28.26 19.01
C PRO A 286 2.60 27.23 19.12
N VAL A 287 2.92 26.59 18.00
CA VAL A 287 4.00 25.59 17.90
C VAL A 287 5.35 26.28 17.98
N GLU A 288 6.17 25.94 19.00
CA GLU A 288 7.55 26.41 19.12
C GLU A 288 8.55 25.29 18.79
N GLU A 289 8.26 24.06 19.22
CA GLU A 289 9.06 22.87 18.98
C GLU A 289 8.21 21.67 18.60
N VAL A 290 8.80 20.71 17.90
CA VAL A 290 8.13 19.47 17.48
C VAL A 290 8.78 18.28 18.18
N TYR A 291 8.01 17.54 18.94
CA TYR A 291 8.47 16.36 19.67
C TYR A 291 7.93 15.07 19.02
N GLN A 292 8.79 14.05 18.93
CA GLN A 292 8.39 12.70 18.60
C GLN A 292 8.17 11.88 19.88
N ILE A 293 6.98 11.34 20.05
CA ILE A 293 6.65 10.43 21.16
C ILE A 293 6.40 9.03 20.59
N ASN A 294 7.12 8.03 21.09
CA ASN A 294 6.96 6.63 20.72
C ASN A 294 6.48 5.83 21.93
N LEU A 295 5.45 5.01 21.72
CA LEU A 295 4.90 4.15 22.75
C LEU A 295 4.77 2.72 22.23
N GLN A 296 5.55 1.78 22.78
CA GLN A 296 5.57 0.38 22.35
C GLN A 296 5.27 -0.55 23.53
N ALA A 297 4.42 -1.55 23.30
CA ALA A 297 4.19 -2.65 24.21
C ALA A 297 4.16 -3.96 23.41
N PHE A 298 5.12 -4.85 23.68
CA PHE A 298 5.28 -6.08 22.95
C PHE A 298 5.77 -7.21 23.89
N PRO A 299 5.48 -8.50 23.57
CA PRO A 299 5.90 -9.62 24.39
C PRO A 299 7.40 -9.90 24.20
N LEU A 300 8.10 -10.20 25.31
CA LEU A 300 9.48 -10.69 25.34
C LEU A 300 9.57 -12.21 25.57
N THR A 301 8.42 -12.87 25.73
CA THR A 301 8.32 -14.32 25.91
C THR A 301 7.57 -14.97 24.76
N ARG A 302 7.96 -16.22 24.41
CA ARG A 302 7.23 -17.03 23.44
C ARG A 302 5.94 -17.56 24.07
N PRO A 303 4.82 -17.64 23.32
CA PRO A 303 3.65 -18.38 23.79
C PRO A 303 4.03 -19.84 24.05
N GLU A 304 3.53 -20.42 25.15
CA GLU A 304 3.61 -21.87 25.34
C GLU A 304 2.89 -22.57 24.18
N ALA A 305 3.52 -23.59 23.62
CA ALA A 305 2.87 -24.44 22.64
C ALA A 305 1.58 -25.02 23.28
N PRO A 306 0.46 -25.11 22.57
CA PRO A 306 -0.72 -25.77 23.10
C PRO A 306 -0.30 -27.20 23.48
N HIS A 307 -0.55 -27.55 24.75
CA HIS A 307 -0.32 -28.92 25.22
C HIS A 307 -1.14 -29.85 24.32
N ALA A 308 -0.46 -30.78 23.62
CA ALA A 308 -1.07 -31.76 22.75
C ALA A 308 -1.92 -32.76 23.55
#